data_99eeac379f3a76a20d774dac3eca613a
#
_entry.id   99eeac379f3a76a20d774dac3eca613a
#
_cell.length_a   1.000
_cell.length_b   1.000
_cell.length_c   1.000
_cell.angle_alpha   90.00
_cell.angle_beta   90.00
_cell.angle_gamma   90.00
#
_symmetry.space_group_name_H-M   'P 1'
#
loop_
_entity.id
_entity.type
_entity.pdbx_description
1 polymer ?
#
loop_
_entity_poly.entity_id
_entity_poly.type
_entity_poly.pdbx_seq_one_letter_code
_entity_poly.pdbx_strand_id
1 'polypeptide(L)'
;LLFIKLLMLKELMQMNVSALGSRRHLTVAMLLLAALTLTGCQLPRSGPMLNEMTGAHDDKDVIVMPVSRDLVQKSRVPEVADFPVRYRDLSEAGFDSLVPGDGINVKVWERGGLGVFAADPSGVSDLGNQEINRLGYVTFPIIGKFRAQGLTLGQLHDSIVARLSKLVVGADVSVTRAADARGQMVTVQGNLTKPGMYPITQTSQRLSSALAQAAPVQTNPEQLIVSLRRDNQVASVRLSDIYRNQNNDILLRSGDVITAYDSKEFLTVLGAAGQQGRVAISKRNYSVLDALADSKGLDDKLADPRSVFLFTPATAGTEGKPDQLPVVYQFDLTRPEQVALAREFTVHEGQAIYISDAPFTQVQKVLSAFRVTMSAGFSATRAIDSDSGSSSTGVAQ
;
A
#
# COMPACT_ATOMS: atom_id res chain seq x y z
N LEU A 1 14.64 -33.25 32.48
CA LEU A 1 14.04 -32.49 33.61
C LEU A 1 12.62 -32.97 33.89
N LEU A 2 11.81 -33.27 32.84
CA LEU A 2 10.42 -33.76 32.97
C LEU A 2 10.35 -35.13 33.63
N PHE A 3 11.32 -36.02 33.36
CA PHE A 3 11.38 -37.39 33.89
C PHE A 3 11.71 -37.42 35.38
N ILE A 4 12.54 -36.51 35.87
CA ILE A 4 12.89 -36.38 37.30
C ILE A 4 11.69 -35.81 38.09
N LYS A 5 10.91 -34.89 37.47
CA LYS A 5 9.67 -34.37 38.08
C LYS A 5 8.58 -35.45 38.23
N LEU A 6 8.47 -36.33 37.22
CA LEU A 6 7.49 -37.40 37.22
C LEU A 6 7.85 -38.49 38.27
N LEU A 7 9.15 -38.76 38.46
CA LEU A 7 9.63 -39.72 39.48
C LEU A 7 9.40 -39.22 40.90
N MET A 8 9.66 -37.92 41.17
CA MET A 8 9.38 -37.29 42.45
C MET A 8 7.88 -37.22 42.79
N LEU A 9 7.02 -37.02 41.78
CA LEU A 9 5.57 -37.02 41.98
C LEU A 9 5.05 -38.41 42.35
N LYS A 10 5.68 -39.48 41.85
CA LYS A 10 5.32 -40.86 42.14
C LYS A 10 5.73 -41.27 43.56
N GLU A 11 6.86 -40.82 44.06
CA GLU A 11 7.31 -41.02 45.45
C GLU A 11 6.43 -40.26 46.45
N LEU A 12 5.99 -39.03 46.11
CA LEU A 12 5.08 -38.22 46.93
C LEU A 12 3.67 -38.82 47.06
N MET A 13 3.19 -39.51 46.01
CA MET A 13 1.88 -40.17 46.00
C MET A 13 1.83 -41.46 46.81
N GLN A 14 2.98 -42.07 47.14
CA GLN A 14 3.08 -43.29 48.00
C GLN A 14 3.25 -42.99 49.48
N MET A 15 3.42 -41.73 49.89
CA MET A 15 3.43 -41.34 51.27
C MET A 15 2.03 -41.45 51.86
N ASN A 16 1.87 -42.45 52.74
CA ASN A 16 0.65 -42.87 53.41
C ASN A 16 -0.02 -41.70 54.16
N VAL A 17 -1.27 -41.45 53.91
CA VAL A 17 -2.10 -40.33 54.44
C VAL A 17 -2.27 -40.39 55.95
N SER A 18 -1.86 -41.52 56.64
CA SER A 18 -1.97 -41.72 58.05
C SER A 18 -0.92 -41.01 58.94
N ALA A 19 0.07 -40.32 58.37
CA ALA A 19 1.15 -39.63 59.08
C ALA A 19 1.01 -38.10 59.19
N LEU A 20 -0.13 -37.51 58.88
CA LEU A 20 -0.33 -36.05 58.82
C LEU A 20 -0.53 -35.38 60.21
N GLY A 21 -0.27 -36.06 61.30
CA GLY A 21 -0.51 -35.57 62.68
C GLY A 21 0.62 -34.74 63.32
N SER A 22 1.77 -34.56 62.67
CA SER A 22 2.91 -33.87 63.30
C SER A 22 3.14 -32.49 62.61
N ARG A 23 3.20 -31.40 63.38
CA ARG A 23 3.53 -30.04 62.95
C ARG A 23 4.78 -29.96 62.09
N ARG A 24 5.73 -30.92 62.25
CA ARG A 24 6.95 -30.98 61.40
C ARG A 24 6.69 -31.38 59.95
N HIS A 25 5.71 -32.25 59.70
CA HIS A 25 5.38 -32.62 58.28
C HIS A 25 4.63 -31.53 57.57
N LEU A 26 3.83 -30.74 58.29
CA LEU A 26 3.14 -29.59 57.75
C LEU A 26 4.12 -28.47 57.31
N THR A 27 5.17 -28.22 58.11
CA THR A 27 6.21 -27.24 57.77
C THR A 27 7.09 -27.71 56.62
N VAL A 28 7.40 -29.00 56.52
CA VAL A 28 8.15 -29.55 55.37
C VAL A 28 7.31 -29.52 54.10
N ALA A 29 6.02 -29.83 54.16
CA ALA A 29 5.11 -29.70 53.02
C ALA A 29 4.96 -28.24 52.56
N MET A 30 4.89 -27.30 53.52
CA MET A 30 4.81 -25.86 53.22
C MET A 30 6.12 -25.31 52.62
N LEU A 31 7.28 -25.78 53.07
CA LEU A 31 8.60 -25.47 52.53
C LEU A 31 8.80 -26.07 51.14
N LEU A 32 8.33 -27.29 50.88
CA LEU A 32 8.35 -27.92 49.56
C LEU A 32 7.41 -27.20 48.59
N LEU A 33 6.23 -26.78 49.05
CA LEU A 33 5.31 -25.98 48.26
C LEU A 33 5.88 -24.59 47.93
N ALA A 34 6.56 -23.95 48.91
CA ALA A 34 7.29 -22.69 48.71
C ALA A 34 8.49 -22.86 47.76
N ALA A 35 9.22 -23.97 47.84
CA ALA A 35 10.32 -24.28 46.92
C ALA A 35 9.82 -24.57 45.48
N LEU A 36 8.65 -25.17 45.30
CA LEU A 36 8.02 -25.35 43.97
C LEU A 36 7.56 -24.04 43.36
N THR A 37 7.19 -23.04 44.16
CA THR A 37 6.81 -21.71 43.65
C THR A 37 8.02 -20.85 43.28
N LEU A 38 9.20 -21.15 43.81
CA LEU A 38 10.45 -20.42 43.47
C LEU A 38 11.12 -20.89 42.19
N THR A 39 10.77 -22.04 41.62
CA THR A 39 11.13 -22.37 40.23
C THR A 39 10.20 -21.61 39.31
N GLY A 40 10.53 -20.35 39.01
CA GLY A 40 9.78 -19.48 38.15
C GLY A 40 9.44 -20.18 36.85
N CYS A 41 8.20 -20.64 36.72
CA CYS A 41 7.67 -21.09 35.46
C CYS A 41 7.74 -19.88 34.52
N GLN A 42 8.63 -19.92 33.54
CA GLN A 42 8.56 -18.99 32.42
C GLN A 42 7.25 -19.28 31.72
N LEU A 43 6.24 -18.47 32.02
CA LEU A 43 4.97 -18.50 31.31
C LEU A 43 5.18 -18.09 29.86
N PRO A 44 4.45 -18.69 28.90
CA PRO A 44 4.50 -18.28 27.51
C PRO A 44 4.23 -16.78 27.40
N ARG A 45 5.08 -16.07 26.69
CA ARG A 45 4.94 -14.62 26.43
C ARG A 45 5.05 -14.35 24.94
N SER A 46 4.51 -13.20 24.50
CA SER A 46 4.41 -12.85 23.07
C SER A 46 5.74 -12.36 22.48
N GLY A 47 6.81 -12.18 23.30
CA GLY A 47 8.09 -11.70 22.82
C GLY A 47 8.98 -11.12 23.93
N PRO A 48 10.08 -10.41 23.58
CA PRO A 48 11.04 -9.88 24.53
C PRO A 48 10.48 -8.73 25.37
N MET A 49 11.00 -8.57 26.59
CA MET A 49 10.73 -7.44 27.48
C MET A 49 11.69 -6.28 27.23
N LEU A 50 11.35 -5.09 27.76
CA LEU A 50 12.17 -3.88 27.65
C LEU A 50 13.64 -4.11 28.02
N ASN A 51 13.90 -4.74 29.17
CA ASN A 51 15.24 -5.02 29.67
C ASN A 51 16.03 -6.02 28.80
N GLU A 52 15.34 -6.91 28.09
CA GLU A 52 15.96 -7.84 27.15
C GLU A 52 16.27 -7.17 25.82
N MET A 53 15.47 -6.16 25.43
CA MET A 53 15.70 -5.39 24.22
C MET A 53 16.80 -4.31 24.39
N THR A 54 16.90 -3.72 25.59
CA THR A 54 17.84 -2.63 25.89
C THR A 54 19.09 -3.08 26.64
N GLY A 55 19.13 -4.35 27.11
CA GLY A 55 20.31 -4.94 27.74
C GLY A 55 21.49 -4.99 26.78
N ALA A 56 22.72 -4.91 27.32
CA ALA A 56 23.93 -5.07 26.54
C ALA A 56 23.96 -6.49 25.96
N HIS A 57 23.54 -6.63 24.71
CA HIS A 57 23.79 -7.83 23.93
C HIS A 57 25.21 -7.72 23.38
N ASP A 58 26.01 -8.73 23.68
CA ASP A 58 27.38 -8.87 23.15
C ASP A 58 27.37 -9.14 21.61
N ASP A 59 26.22 -9.48 21.06
CA ASP A 59 26.00 -9.65 19.62
C ASP A 59 25.66 -8.30 18.97
N LYS A 60 26.62 -7.80 18.20
CA LYS A 60 26.57 -6.52 17.47
C LYS A 60 25.61 -6.51 16.27
N ASP A 61 24.61 -7.38 16.25
CA ASP A 61 23.77 -7.61 15.07
C ASP A 61 22.56 -6.67 14.95
N VAL A 62 22.25 -5.89 15.98
CA VAL A 62 21.10 -4.95 16.01
C VAL A 62 21.46 -3.69 16.78
N ILE A 63 21.09 -2.54 16.25
CA ILE A 63 21.30 -1.23 16.90
C ILE A 63 19.94 -0.77 17.48
N VAL A 64 19.82 -0.73 18.81
CA VAL A 64 18.66 -0.14 19.48
C VAL A 64 18.95 1.30 19.87
N MET A 65 18.10 2.24 19.46
CA MET A 65 18.26 3.66 19.75
C MET A 65 16.93 4.34 20.10
N PRO A 66 16.94 5.24 21.10
CA PRO A 66 15.76 6.06 21.38
C PRO A 66 15.50 7.03 20.22
N VAL A 67 14.24 7.32 19.97
CA VAL A 67 13.86 8.26 18.91
C VAL A 67 14.22 9.69 19.28
N SER A 68 14.80 10.40 18.31
CA SER A 68 15.19 11.80 18.39
C SER A 68 14.56 12.62 17.25
N ARG A 69 14.58 13.95 17.36
CA ARG A 69 14.06 14.85 16.31
C ARG A 69 14.78 14.68 14.97
N ASP A 70 16.10 14.43 14.99
CA ASP A 70 16.88 14.22 13.78
C ASP A 70 16.45 12.95 13.04
N LEU A 71 16.12 11.90 13.78
CA LEU A 71 15.63 10.65 13.20
C LEU A 71 14.23 10.83 12.59
N VAL A 72 13.37 11.63 13.23
CA VAL A 72 12.05 11.99 12.69
C VAL A 72 12.17 12.72 11.37
N GLN A 73 13.09 13.68 11.26
CA GLN A 73 13.31 14.39 9.99
C GLN A 73 13.79 13.45 8.87
N LYS A 74 14.67 12.51 9.20
CA LYS A 74 15.19 11.52 8.25
C LYS A 74 14.12 10.48 7.83
N SER A 75 13.12 10.20 8.66
CA SER A 75 12.04 9.27 8.35
C SER A 75 11.03 9.85 7.37
N ARG A 76 10.92 11.18 7.25
CA ARG A 76 9.91 11.84 6.42
C ARG A 76 10.15 11.60 4.94
N VAL A 77 9.08 11.26 4.24
CA VAL A 77 9.05 11.22 2.78
C VAL A 77 8.69 12.61 2.26
N PRO A 78 9.28 13.09 1.14
CA PRO A 78 8.88 14.35 0.51
C PRO A 78 7.36 14.45 0.36
N GLU A 79 6.79 15.60 0.63
CA GLU A 79 5.33 15.81 0.64
C GLU A 79 4.71 15.53 -0.73
N VAL A 80 5.41 15.83 -1.81
CA VAL A 80 5.00 15.58 -3.19
C VAL A 80 6.14 14.89 -3.93
N ALA A 81 5.83 13.79 -4.63
CA ALA A 81 6.74 13.19 -5.59
C ALA A 81 6.45 13.75 -6.98
N ASP A 82 7.49 14.02 -7.73
CA ASP A 82 7.39 14.58 -9.07
C ASP A 82 7.75 13.55 -10.14
N PHE A 83 7.10 13.64 -11.29
CA PHE A 83 7.60 12.99 -12.48
C PHE A 83 8.99 13.54 -12.84
N PRO A 84 9.93 12.69 -13.27
CA PRO A 84 11.23 13.15 -13.75
C PRO A 84 11.06 14.20 -14.84
N VAL A 85 12.00 15.18 -14.90
CA VAL A 85 11.95 16.33 -15.84
C VAL A 85 11.69 15.90 -17.28
N ARG A 86 12.29 14.81 -17.73
CA ARG A 86 12.10 14.25 -19.08
C ARG A 86 10.64 13.93 -19.47
N TYR A 87 9.75 13.74 -18.50
CA TYR A 87 8.31 13.53 -18.75
C TYR A 87 7.56 14.85 -18.83
N ARG A 88 8.10 15.92 -18.25
CA ARG A 88 7.49 17.26 -18.16
C ARG A 88 7.83 18.15 -19.36
N ASP A 89 9.05 17.96 -19.91
CA ASP A 89 9.55 18.80 -21.03
C ASP A 89 8.91 18.41 -22.36
N LEU A 90 7.65 18.75 -22.49
CA LEU A 90 6.95 18.69 -23.77
C LEU A 90 6.50 20.09 -24.16
N SER A 91 7.08 20.60 -25.25
CA SER A 91 6.48 21.72 -25.95
C SER A 91 5.14 21.27 -26.55
N GLU A 92 4.10 22.07 -26.43
CA GLU A 92 2.79 21.86 -27.06
C GLU A 92 2.89 21.72 -28.59
N ALA A 93 4.02 22.07 -29.17
CA ALA A 93 4.29 22.09 -30.62
C ALA A 93 4.20 20.72 -31.32
N GLY A 94 4.19 19.60 -30.60
CA GLY A 94 4.06 18.27 -31.20
C GLY A 94 2.62 17.78 -31.34
N PHE A 95 1.66 18.50 -30.77
CA PHE A 95 0.29 18.01 -30.56
C PHE A 95 -0.56 18.00 -31.82
N ASP A 96 -0.35 19.00 -32.67
CA ASP A 96 -1.07 19.14 -33.95
C ASP A 96 -0.43 18.36 -35.10
N SER A 97 0.74 17.75 -34.87
CA SER A 97 1.42 17.01 -35.94
C SER A 97 0.72 15.68 -36.20
N LEU A 98 0.57 15.39 -37.46
CA LEU A 98 -0.01 14.16 -37.98
C LEU A 98 0.97 13.00 -37.83
N VAL A 99 0.46 11.85 -37.43
CA VAL A 99 1.24 10.62 -37.22
C VAL A 99 0.65 9.45 -38.03
N PRO A 100 1.44 8.40 -38.35
CA PRO A 100 0.91 7.19 -38.94
C PRO A 100 -0.25 6.62 -38.14
N GLY A 101 -1.34 6.21 -38.81
CA GLY A 101 -2.59 5.76 -38.18
C GLY A 101 -3.63 6.87 -37.96
N ASP A 102 -3.27 8.15 -38.16
CA ASP A 102 -4.27 9.21 -38.19
C ASP A 102 -5.16 9.10 -39.43
N GLY A 103 -6.47 9.21 -39.23
CA GLY A 103 -7.45 9.33 -40.30
C GLY A 103 -7.64 10.80 -40.68
N ILE A 104 -7.63 11.09 -41.96
CA ILE A 104 -7.82 12.42 -42.51
C ILE A 104 -9.05 12.41 -43.41
N ASN A 105 -9.99 13.31 -43.12
CA ASN A 105 -11.14 13.54 -43.97
C ASN A 105 -10.93 14.86 -44.76
N VAL A 106 -11.08 14.78 -46.06
CA VAL A 106 -10.93 15.96 -46.98
C VAL A 106 -12.21 16.17 -47.76
N LYS A 107 -12.76 17.38 -47.66
CA LYS A 107 -13.91 17.83 -48.44
C LYS A 107 -13.47 18.94 -49.35
N VAL A 108 -13.92 18.90 -50.61
CA VAL A 108 -13.58 19.86 -51.64
C VAL A 108 -14.87 20.52 -52.14
N TRP A 109 -14.90 21.83 -52.16
CA TRP A 109 -15.98 22.64 -52.75
C TRP A 109 -15.49 23.21 -54.09
N GLU A 110 -16.21 22.93 -55.16
CA GLU A 110 -15.93 23.47 -56.47
C GLU A 110 -16.97 24.52 -56.86
N ARG A 111 -16.52 25.66 -57.36
CA ARG A 111 -17.40 26.70 -57.92
C ARG A 111 -17.62 26.44 -59.38
N GLY A 112 -18.81 25.97 -59.80
CA GLY A 112 -19.21 25.79 -61.18
C GLY A 112 -19.52 24.33 -61.52
N GLY A 113 -20.66 24.06 -62.07
CA GLY A 113 -21.34 22.80 -62.23
C GLY A 113 -20.73 21.71 -63.14
N LEU A 114 -19.45 21.84 -63.54
CA LEU A 114 -18.69 20.84 -64.29
C LEU A 114 -17.32 20.65 -63.67
N GLY A 115 -17.33 20.20 -62.41
CA GLY A 115 -16.09 19.96 -61.64
C GLY A 115 -15.33 18.70 -62.02
N VAL A 116 -14.03 18.64 -61.68
CA VAL A 116 -13.18 17.46 -61.82
C VAL A 116 -13.60 16.37 -60.87
N PHE A 117 -14.21 16.74 -59.76
CA PHE A 117 -14.77 15.85 -58.78
C PHE A 117 -16.28 15.70 -58.98
N ALA A 118 -16.82 14.49 -58.93
CA ALA A 118 -18.27 14.28 -58.96
C ALA A 118 -18.87 14.86 -57.67
N ALA A 119 -19.31 16.11 -57.75
CA ALA A 119 -19.94 16.76 -56.60
C ALA A 119 -21.35 16.23 -56.37
N ASP A 120 -21.77 16.12 -55.13
CA ASP A 120 -23.17 15.93 -54.80
C ASP A 120 -23.97 17.20 -55.15
N PRO A 121 -25.32 17.20 -55.05
CA PRO A 121 -26.14 18.37 -55.35
C PRO A 121 -25.78 19.63 -54.51
N SER A 122 -25.03 19.50 -53.45
CA SER A 122 -24.56 20.63 -52.64
C SER A 122 -23.26 21.26 -53.11
N GLY A 123 -22.65 20.72 -54.16
CA GLY A 123 -21.36 21.17 -54.70
C GLY A 123 -20.15 20.75 -53.87
N VAL A 124 -20.32 19.76 -52.95
CA VAL A 124 -19.28 19.23 -52.08
C VAL A 124 -18.87 17.85 -52.56
N SER A 125 -17.58 17.65 -52.72
CA SER A 125 -17.01 16.31 -52.92
C SER A 125 -16.29 15.86 -51.70
N ASP A 126 -16.79 14.81 -51.06
CA ASP A 126 -16.14 14.16 -49.92
C ASP A 126 -15.18 13.09 -50.44
N LEU A 127 -13.87 13.27 -50.21
CA LEU A 127 -12.84 12.32 -50.63
C LEU A 127 -12.70 11.13 -49.63
N GLY A 128 -13.58 11.10 -48.64
CA GLY A 128 -13.61 10.06 -47.64
C GLY A 128 -12.50 10.15 -46.61
N ASN A 129 -12.55 9.21 -45.65
CA ASN A 129 -11.53 9.07 -44.64
C ASN A 129 -10.34 8.29 -45.19
N GLN A 130 -9.16 8.90 -45.18
CA GLN A 130 -7.90 8.29 -45.62
C GLN A 130 -6.94 8.20 -44.44
N GLU A 131 -6.40 7.00 -44.20
CA GLU A 131 -5.45 6.77 -43.12
C GLU A 131 -4.01 7.05 -43.55
N ILE A 132 -3.24 7.73 -42.72
CA ILE A 132 -1.79 7.89 -42.89
C ILE A 132 -1.10 6.54 -42.69
N ASN A 133 -0.47 6.04 -43.74
CA ASN A 133 0.20 4.76 -43.69
C ASN A 133 1.49 4.77 -42.80
N ARG A 134 2.06 3.59 -42.52
CA ARG A 134 3.27 3.45 -41.70
C ARG A 134 4.51 4.21 -42.20
N LEU A 135 4.53 4.57 -43.49
CA LEU A 135 5.60 5.36 -44.08
C LEU A 135 5.35 6.87 -44.00
N GLY A 136 4.26 7.29 -43.34
CA GLY A 136 3.90 8.68 -43.15
C GLY A 136 3.21 9.34 -44.31
N TYR A 137 2.64 8.59 -45.27
CA TYR A 137 1.95 9.11 -46.43
C TYR A 137 0.46 8.87 -46.36
N VAL A 138 -0.30 9.82 -46.85
CA VAL A 138 -1.74 9.71 -47.15
C VAL A 138 -1.96 9.84 -48.65
N THR A 139 -2.94 9.12 -49.21
CA THR A 139 -3.25 9.15 -50.64
C THR A 139 -4.72 9.52 -50.83
N PHE A 140 -4.98 10.60 -51.54
CA PHE A 140 -6.34 11.00 -51.87
C PHE A 140 -6.62 10.73 -53.38
N PRO A 141 -7.84 10.30 -53.72
CA PRO A 141 -8.25 10.16 -55.11
C PRO A 141 -8.01 11.46 -55.87
N ILE A 142 -7.58 11.37 -57.15
CA ILE A 142 -7.34 12.49 -58.05
C ILE A 142 -6.17 13.40 -57.64
N ILE A 143 -6.06 13.78 -56.36
CA ILE A 143 -5.02 14.71 -55.87
C ILE A 143 -3.67 13.99 -55.66
N GLY A 144 -3.70 12.69 -55.37
CA GLY A 144 -2.51 11.85 -55.26
C GLY A 144 -1.94 11.70 -53.84
N LYS A 145 -0.63 11.40 -53.77
CA LYS A 145 0.06 11.05 -52.52
C LYS A 145 0.74 12.26 -51.89
N PHE A 146 0.58 12.41 -50.55
CA PHE A 146 1.21 13.44 -49.72
C PHE A 146 1.97 12.84 -48.57
N ARG A 147 3.09 13.44 -48.21
CA ARG A 147 3.78 13.12 -46.94
C ARG A 147 3.09 13.93 -45.87
N ALA A 148 2.29 13.26 -45.02
CA ALA A 148 1.52 13.89 -43.96
C ALA A 148 2.21 13.85 -42.61
N GLN A 149 3.05 12.83 -42.35
CA GLN A 149 3.75 12.67 -41.07
C GLN A 149 4.60 13.90 -40.72
N GLY A 150 4.38 14.45 -39.53
CA GLY A 150 5.07 15.62 -38.99
C GLY A 150 4.50 16.97 -39.45
N LEU A 151 3.54 16.97 -40.37
CA LEU A 151 2.80 18.18 -40.73
C LEU A 151 1.65 18.44 -39.75
N THR A 152 1.27 19.70 -39.59
CA THR A 152 -0.02 20.03 -38.97
C THR A 152 -1.16 19.89 -39.99
N LEU A 153 -2.41 19.85 -39.50
CA LEU A 153 -3.57 19.86 -40.40
C LEU A 153 -3.57 21.07 -41.35
N GLY A 154 -3.16 22.25 -40.86
CA GLY A 154 -3.03 23.47 -41.68
C GLY A 154 -1.97 23.32 -42.77
N GLN A 155 -0.79 22.80 -42.46
CA GLN A 155 0.27 22.56 -43.44
C GLN A 155 -0.12 21.51 -44.48
N LEU A 156 -0.87 20.45 -44.06
CA LEU A 156 -1.41 19.49 -45.02
C LEU A 156 -2.47 20.11 -45.87
N HIS A 157 -3.38 20.94 -45.33
CA HIS A 157 -4.35 21.73 -46.07
C HIS A 157 -3.68 22.57 -47.14
N ASP A 158 -2.67 23.38 -46.78
CA ASP A 158 -1.95 24.25 -47.73
C ASP A 158 -1.28 23.44 -48.86
N SER A 159 -0.74 22.27 -48.51
CA SER A 159 -0.13 21.35 -49.47
C SER A 159 -1.17 20.80 -50.48
N ILE A 160 -2.37 20.47 -49.97
CA ILE A 160 -3.49 19.99 -50.78
C ILE A 160 -4.00 21.11 -51.70
N VAL A 161 -4.24 22.31 -51.14
CA VAL A 161 -4.68 23.48 -51.90
C VAL A 161 -3.69 23.84 -53.00
N ALA A 162 -2.38 23.88 -52.71
CA ALA A 162 -1.34 24.16 -53.67
C ALA A 162 -1.29 23.15 -54.85
N ARG A 163 -1.66 21.91 -54.63
CA ARG A 163 -1.75 20.89 -55.68
C ARG A 163 -3.07 20.99 -56.44
N LEU A 164 -4.17 21.20 -55.71
CA LEU A 164 -5.51 21.26 -56.26
C LEU A 164 -5.70 22.47 -57.16
N SER A 165 -5.11 23.63 -56.83
CA SER A 165 -5.17 24.86 -57.64
C SER A 165 -4.58 24.71 -59.06
N LYS A 166 -3.76 23.66 -59.27
CA LYS A 166 -3.23 23.31 -60.60
C LYS A 166 -4.21 22.49 -61.47
N LEU A 167 -5.21 21.87 -60.79
CA LEU A 167 -6.19 20.98 -61.43
C LEU A 167 -7.56 21.66 -61.57
N VAL A 168 -7.93 22.47 -60.58
CA VAL A 168 -9.26 23.09 -60.48
C VAL A 168 -9.12 24.56 -60.10
N VAL A 169 -9.83 25.43 -60.79
CA VAL A 169 -9.85 26.86 -60.48
C VAL A 169 -10.96 27.17 -59.51
N GLY A 170 -10.60 27.82 -58.39
CA GLY A 170 -11.56 28.28 -57.37
C GLY A 170 -12.13 27.20 -56.46
N ALA A 171 -11.42 26.11 -56.31
CA ALA A 171 -11.75 25.08 -55.31
C ALA A 171 -11.38 25.54 -53.90
N ASP A 172 -12.25 25.24 -52.93
CA ASP A 172 -12.02 25.42 -51.54
C ASP A 172 -11.91 24.04 -50.88
N VAL A 173 -11.13 23.93 -49.81
CA VAL A 173 -10.80 22.63 -49.15
C VAL A 173 -10.98 22.70 -47.64
N SER A 174 -11.62 21.72 -47.09
CA SER A 174 -11.57 21.47 -45.62
C SER A 174 -10.81 20.19 -45.34
N VAL A 175 -9.85 20.28 -44.45
CA VAL A 175 -9.08 19.14 -43.95
C VAL A 175 -9.35 18.99 -42.46
N THR A 176 -9.89 17.85 -42.09
CA THR A 176 -10.19 17.55 -40.68
C THR A 176 -9.61 16.18 -40.30
N ARG A 177 -9.27 16.02 -39.02
CA ARG A 177 -8.90 14.70 -38.49
C ARG A 177 -10.18 13.88 -38.33
N ALA A 178 -10.16 12.62 -38.74
CA ALA A 178 -11.29 11.72 -38.58
C ALA A 178 -11.54 11.44 -37.10
N ALA A 179 -12.80 11.29 -36.71
CA ALA A 179 -13.18 11.05 -35.33
C ALA A 179 -12.67 9.70 -34.77
N ASP A 180 -12.43 8.75 -35.67
CA ASP A 180 -11.90 7.40 -35.37
C ASP A 180 -10.38 7.29 -35.57
N ALA A 181 -9.69 8.42 -35.73
CA ALA A 181 -8.24 8.45 -35.90
C ALA A 181 -7.52 7.74 -34.74
N ARG A 182 -6.77 6.69 -35.08
CA ARG A 182 -6.05 5.83 -34.13
C ARG A 182 -4.59 6.23 -33.94
N GLY A 183 -4.12 7.23 -34.66
CA GLY A 183 -2.72 7.64 -34.64
C GLY A 183 -2.27 8.25 -33.33
N GLN A 184 -3.16 8.90 -32.59
CA GLN A 184 -2.85 9.53 -31.31
C GLN A 184 -3.72 8.93 -30.19
N MET A 185 -3.31 7.77 -29.69
CA MET A 185 -4.01 7.05 -28.63
C MET A 185 -3.09 6.80 -27.45
N VAL A 186 -3.65 6.82 -26.25
CA VAL A 186 -3.03 6.32 -25.02
C VAL A 186 -3.79 5.12 -24.51
N THR A 187 -3.08 4.20 -23.91
CA THR A 187 -3.67 3.05 -23.21
C THR A 187 -3.77 3.38 -21.74
N VAL A 188 -4.97 3.25 -21.16
CA VAL A 188 -5.21 3.45 -19.73
C VAL A 188 -5.76 2.15 -19.15
N GLN A 189 -5.07 1.59 -18.17
CA GLN A 189 -5.36 0.27 -17.60
C GLN A 189 -5.18 0.23 -16.08
N GLY A 190 -5.62 -0.86 -15.45
CA GLY A 190 -5.45 -1.10 -14.02
C GLY A 190 -6.74 -0.94 -13.23
N ASN A 191 -6.66 -0.40 -12.03
CA ASN A 191 -7.80 -0.24 -11.11
C ASN A 191 -8.65 0.99 -11.49
N LEU A 192 -9.38 0.87 -12.60
CA LEU A 192 -10.19 1.91 -13.22
C LEU A 192 -11.58 1.35 -13.57
N THR A 193 -12.58 2.20 -13.56
CA THR A 193 -13.95 1.80 -13.94
C THR A 193 -14.07 1.53 -15.43
N LYS A 194 -13.30 2.27 -16.26
CA LYS A 194 -13.33 2.19 -17.72
C LYS A 194 -11.90 2.11 -18.26
N PRO A 195 -11.21 0.97 -18.10
CA PRO A 195 -9.92 0.78 -18.76
C PRO A 195 -10.12 0.70 -20.28
N GLY A 196 -9.17 1.21 -21.06
CA GLY A 196 -9.26 1.20 -22.51
C GLY A 196 -8.22 2.06 -23.21
N MET A 197 -8.41 2.23 -24.52
CA MET A 197 -7.64 3.16 -25.33
C MET A 197 -8.41 4.46 -25.48
N TYR A 198 -7.73 5.58 -25.25
CA TYR A 198 -8.32 6.91 -25.30
C TYR A 198 -7.61 7.78 -26.34
N PRO A 199 -8.36 8.50 -27.18
CA PRO A 199 -7.76 9.42 -28.12
C PRO A 199 -7.20 10.63 -27.38
N ILE A 200 -6.01 11.05 -27.79
CA ILE A 200 -5.44 12.31 -27.35
C ILE A 200 -6.03 13.40 -28.24
N THR A 201 -6.78 14.30 -27.65
CA THR A 201 -7.37 15.46 -28.34
C THR A 201 -6.85 16.74 -27.68
N GLN A 202 -7.10 17.88 -28.28
CA GLN A 202 -6.71 19.17 -27.72
C GLN A 202 -7.25 19.41 -26.30
N THR A 203 -8.41 18.84 -25.98
CA THR A 203 -9.05 18.93 -24.66
C THR A 203 -8.66 17.80 -23.70
N SER A 204 -8.09 16.70 -24.20
CA SER A 204 -7.76 15.50 -23.40
C SER A 204 -6.28 15.12 -23.45
N GLN A 205 -5.42 16.08 -23.73
CA GLN A 205 -3.97 15.86 -23.90
C GLN A 205 -3.19 15.65 -22.61
N ARG A 206 -3.81 15.87 -21.44
CA ARG A 206 -3.14 15.79 -20.15
C ARG A 206 -3.48 14.49 -19.42
N LEU A 207 -2.56 14.09 -18.57
CA LEU A 207 -2.69 12.87 -17.74
C LEU A 207 -3.97 12.88 -16.90
N SER A 208 -4.29 14.02 -16.28
CA SER A 208 -5.52 14.19 -15.49
C SER A 208 -6.78 13.96 -16.31
N SER A 209 -6.79 14.43 -17.56
CA SER A 209 -7.94 14.27 -18.47
C SER A 209 -8.17 12.82 -18.88
N ALA A 210 -7.09 12.08 -19.17
CA ALA A 210 -7.17 10.65 -19.48
C ALA A 210 -7.64 9.83 -18.27
N LEU A 211 -7.11 10.15 -17.06
CA LEU A 211 -7.55 9.51 -15.83
C LEU A 211 -9.01 9.83 -15.52
N ALA A 212 -9.47 11.07 -15.73
CA ALA A 212 -10.87 11.45 -15.51
C ALA A 212 -11.82 10.69 -16.43
N GLN A 213 -11.44 10.46 -17.71
CA GLN A 213 -12.23 9.66 -18.65
C GLN A 213 -12.27 8.17 -18.27
N ALA A 214 -11.14 7.63 -17.82
CA ALA A 214 -11.05 6.24 -17.38
C ALA A 214 -11.72 6.01 -16.02
N ALA A 215 -12.08 7.07 -15.31
CA ALA A 215 -12.76 7.09 -14.02
C ALA A 215 -12.12 6.11 -13.02
N PRO A 216 -11.10 6.51 -12.24
CA PRO A 216 -10.53 5.70 -11.19
C PRO A 216 -11.61 5.15 -10.27
N VAL A 217 -11.50 3.89 -9.87
CA VAL A 217 -12.35 3.33 -8.82
C VAL A 217 -12.18 4.20 -7.59
N GLN A 218 -13.27 4.42 -6.83
CA GLN A 218 -13.26 5.25 -5.63
C GLN A 218 -12.27 4.67 -4.62
N THR A 219 -11.05 5.12 -4.71
CA THR A 219 -9.94 4.78 -3.84
C THR A 219 -9.38 6.08 -3.28
N ASN A 220 -8.84 6.03 -2.08
CA ASN A 220 -8.11 7.15 -1.52
C ASN A 220 -6.98 7.57 -2.50
N PRO A 221 -6.94 8.83 -2.98
CA PRO A 221 -5.92 9.30 -3.91
C PRO A 221 -4.48 9.13 -3.41
N GLU A 222 -4.29 9.05 -2.10
CA GLU A 222 -2.99 8.78 -1.48
C GLU A 222 -2.53 7.33 -1.68
N GLN A 223 -3.45 6.40 -1.91
CA GLN A 223 -3.16 4.98 -2.12
C GLN A 223 -3.10 4.56 -3.58
N LEU A 224 -3.62 5.38 -4.50
CA LEU A 224 -3.58 5.07 -5.92
C LEU A 224 -2.26 5.55 -6.54
N ILE A 225 -1.49 4.61 -7.06
CA ILE A 225 -0.25 4.87 -7.81
C ILE A 225 -0.61 4.94 -9.29
N VAL A 226 -0.19 6.01 -9.94
CA VAL A 226 -0.28 6.21 -11.39
C VAL A 226 1.11 6.05 -11.97
N SER A 227 1.28 5.01 -12.76
CA SER A 227 2.51 4.70 -13.48
C SER A 227 2.34 5.05 -14.95
N LEU A 228 3.28 5.80 -15.49
CA LEU A 228 3.36 6.12 -16.92
C LEU A 228 4.56 5.42 -17.53
N ARG A 229 4.31 4.61 -18.56
CA ARG A 229 5.35 4.03 -19.40
C ARG A 229 5.40 4.76 -20.73
N ARG A 230 6.56 5.34 -21.03
CA ARG A 230 6.89 6.05 -22.27
C ARG A 230 8.26 5.59 -22.75
N ASP A 231 8.39 5.22 -24.03
CA ASP A 231 9.68 4.84 -24.65
C ASP A 231 10.48 3.82 -23.82
N ASN A 232 9.82 2.78 -23.32
CA ASN A 232 10.39 1.72 -22.47
C ASN A 232 10.88 2.19 -21.09
N GLN A 233 10.59 3.42 -20.69
CA GLN A 233 10.87 3.95 -19.37
C GLN A 233 9.58 4.07 -18.56
N VAL A 234 9.67 3.84 -17.26
CA VAL A 234 8.54 3.88 -16.34
C VAL A 234 8.82 4.92 -15.26
N ALA A 235 7.82 5.74 -14.97
CA ALA A 235 7.82 6.64 -13.83
C ALA A 235 6.45 6.55 -13.14
N SER A 236 6.43 6.68 -11.83
CA SER A 236 5.22 6.52 -11.04
C SER A 236 5.10 7.62 -10.00
N VAL A 237 3.90 8.14 -9.82
CA VAL A 237 3.54 9.11 -8.78
C VAL A 237 2.21 8.70 -8.16
N ARG A 238 1.88 9.22 -6.98
CA ARG A 238 0.55 9.03 -6.38
C ARG A 238 -0.47 9.92 -7.10
N LEU A 239 -1.71 9.48 -7.18
CA LEU A 239 -2.77 10.31 -7.77
C LEU A 239 -2.93 11.64 -7.03
N SER A 240 -2.74 11.65 -5.71
CA SER A 240 -2.73 12.87 -4.90
C SER A 240 -1.65 13.88 -5.33
N ASP A 241 -0.50 13.41 -5.81
CA ASP A 241 0.58 14.28 -6.29
C ASP A 241 0.24 14.95 -7.62
N ILE A 242 -0.53 14.25 -8.47
CA ILE A 242 -1.04 14.83 -9.73
C ILE A 242 -2.03 15.97 -9.42
N TYR A 243 -2.87 15.79 -8.39
CA TYR A 243 -3.84 16.81 -8.00
C TYR A 243 -3.21 18.02 -7.27
N ARG A 244 -2.13 17.79 -6.51
CA ARG A 244 -1.46 18.85 -5.74
C ARG A 244 -0.45 19.65 -6.53
N ASN A 245 0.20 19.03 -7.51
CA ASN A 245 1.25 19.66 -8.30
C ASN A 245 0.94 19.59 -9.78
N GLN A 246 0.64 20.76 -10.38
CA GLN A 246 0.33 20.90 -11.79
C GLN A 246 1.47 20.41 -12.71
N ASN A 247 2.73 20.41 -12.24
CA ASN A 247 3.85 19.85 -12.98
C ASN A 247 3.77 18.33 -13.18
N ASN A 248 2.95 17.65 -12.40
CA ASN A 248 2.67 16.21 -12.53
C ASN A 248 1.52 15.92 -13.49
N ASP A 249 0.75 16.94 -13.88
CA ASP A 249 -0.27 16.83 -14.92
C ASP A 249 0.37 16.98 -16.30
N ILE A 250 1.17 16.00 -16.67
CA ILE A 250 2.01 16.00 -17.85
C ILE A 250 1.21 15.83 -19.15
N LEU A 251 1.79 16.32 -20.25
CA LEU A 251 1.26 16.08 -21.59
C LEU A 251 1.51 14.64 -22.03
N LEU A 252 0.49 14.00 -22.57
CA LEU A 252 0.53 12.62 -23.07
C LEU A 252 1.05 12.57 -24.51
N ARG A 253 1.65 11.44 -24.86
CA ARG A 253 2.10 11.13 -26.23
C ARG A 253 1.42 9.88 -26.74
N SER A 254 1.30 9.77 -28.05
CA SER A 254 0.87 8.52 -28.68
C SER A 254 1.74 7.34 -28.23
N GLY A 255 1.09 6.24 -27.85
CA GLY A 255 1.77 5.05 -27.36
C GLY A 255 2.08 5.06 -25.86
N ASP A 256 1.79 6.13 -25.13
CA ASP A 256 1.87 6.13 -23.68
C ASP A 256 0.95 5.07 -23.08
N VAL A 257 1.45 4.37 -22.06
CA VAL A 257 0.66 3.43 -21.27
C VAL A 257 0.57 3.92 -19.84
N ILE A 258 -0.63 4.25 -19.42
CA ILE A 258 -0.96 4.69 -18.07
C ILE A 258 -1.52 3.48 -17.32
N THR A 259 -0.92 3.14 -16.18
CA THR A 259 -1.41 2.05 -15.33
C THR A 259 -1.71 2.61 -13.94
N ALA A 260 -2.96 2.48 -13.50
CA ALA A 260 -3.38 2.84 -12.15
C ALA A 260 -3.51 1.57 -11.29
N TYR A 261 -2.86 1.55 -10.12
CA TYR A 261 -2.94 0.42 -9.20
C TYR A 261 -2.86 0.89 -7.75
N ASP A 262 -3.47 0.10 -6.84
CA ASP A 262 -3.44 0.41 -5.42
C ASP A 262 -2.05 0.14 -4.84
N SER A 263 -1.56 1.07 -4.05
CA SER A 263 -0.38 0.84 -3.21
C SER A 263 -0.72 -0.22 -2.16
N LYS A 264 0.06 -1.29 -2.14
CA LYS A 264 -0.09 -2.41 -1.19
C LYS A 264 1.01 -2.39 -0.14
N GLU A 265 1.37 -1.21 0.31
CA GLU A 265 2.35 -1.03 1.37
C GLU A 265 1.73 -1.39 2.72
N PHE A 266 2.41 -2.23 3.49
CA PHE A 266 1.96 -2.67 4.81
C PHE A 266 3.12 -2.64 5.80
N LEU A 267 2.79 -2.37 7.04
CA LEU A 267 3.64 -2.66 8.19
C LEU A 267 3.00 -3.78 9.03
N THR A 268 3.77 -4.38 9.93
CA THR A 268 3.28 -5.41 10.83
C THR A 268 3.25 -4.88 12.27
N VAL A 269 2.16 -5.11 12.98
CA VAL A 269 2.04 -4.76 14.41
C VAL A 269 1.90 -6.03 15.23
N LEU A 270 2.76 -6.21 16.23
CA LEU A 270 2.88 -7.40 17.06
C LEU A 270 2.95 -7.04 18.56
N GLY A 271 2.77 -8.04 19.42
CA GLY A 271 2.89 -7.88 20.88
C GLY A 271 1.59 -7.39 21.52
N ALA A 272 1.70 -6.54 22.53
CA ALA A 272 0.57 -6.06 23.33
C ALA A 272 -0.19 -4.90 22.65
N ALA A 273 -0.58 -5.08 21.39
CA ALA A 273 -1.49 -4.19 20.65
C ALA A 273 -2.94 -4.61 20.86
N GLY A 274 -3.88 -3.68 20.76
CA GLY A 274 -5.31 -3.99 20.78
C GLY A 274 -5.72 -4.92 19.64
N GLN A 275 -5.06 -4.84 18.49
CA GLN A 275 -5.16 -5.77 17.39
C GLN A 275 -3.79 -5.99 16.74
N GLN A 276 -3.34 -7.24 16.69
CA GLN A 276 -2.12 -7.62 15.99
C GLN A 276 -2.40 -7.93 14.52
N GLY A 277 -1.43 -7.70 13.64
CA GLY A 277 -1.54 -8.06 12.25
C GLY A 277 -0.86 -7.09 11.30
N ARG A 278 -1.21 -7.20 10.01
CA ARG A 278 -0.75 -6.29 8.97
C ARG A 278 -1.65 -5.06 8.93
N VAL A 279 -1.05 -3.88 8.94
CA VAL A 279 -1.72 -2.58 8.86
C VAL A 279 -1.33 -1.93 7.54
N ALA A 280 -2.33 -1.47 6.78
CA ALA A 280 -2.09 -0.81 5.51
C ALA A 280 -1.60 0.63 5.72
N ILE A 281 -0.55 1.03 5.00
CA ILE A 281 -0.05 2.40 4.99
C ILE A 281 -0.97 3.23 4.09
N SER A 282 -1.88 3.99 4.70
CA SER A 282 -2.99 4.65 4.00
C SER A 282 -2.65 6.04 3.47
N LYS A 283 -1.52 6.62 3.85
CA LYS A 283 -1.05 7.95 3.45
C LYS A 283 0.48 8.03 3.41
N ARG A 284 1.03 9.02 2.73
CA ARG A 284 2.47 9.19 2.53
C ARG A 284 3.28 9.26 3.83
N ASN A 285 2.95 10.18 4.71
CA ASN A 285 3.58 10.30 6.02
C ASN A 285 2.72 9.59 7.07
N TYR A 286 2.63 8.26 6.94
CA TYR A 286 1.94 7.41 7.88
C TYR A 286 2.82 7.20 9.10
N SER A 287 2.34 7.64 10.27
CA SER A 287 3.16 7.68 11.47
C SER A 287 3.05 6.42 12.32
N VAL A 288 4.00 6.27 13.26
CA VAL A 288 3.93 5.22 14.30
C VAL A 288 2.63 5.33 15.07
N LEU A 289 2.18 6.57 15.38
CA LEU A 289 0.94 6.77 16.13
C LEU A 289 -0.31 6.44 15.30
N ASP A 290 -0.29 6.68 13.97
CA ASP A 290 -1.36 6.23 13.07
C ASP A 290 -1.45 4.70 13.06
N ALA A 291 -0.30 4.01 12.98
CA ALA A 291 -0.24 2.55 13.00
C ALA A 291 -0.78 1.96 14.30
N LEU A 292 -0.44 2.57 15.43
CA LEU A 292 -1.00 2.19 16.73
C LEU A 292 -2.50 2.41 16.78
N ALA A 293 -2.99 3.54 16.27
CA ALA A 293 -4.43 3.85 16.23
C ALA A 293 -5.21 2.83 15.38
N ASP A 294 -4.71 2.51 14.19
CA ASP A 294 -5.32 1.52 13.30
C ASP A 294 -5.27 0.09 13.90
N SER A 295 -4.29 -0.18 14.77
CA SER A 295 -4.17 -1.42 15.57
C SER A 295 -4.97 -1.37 16.88
N LYS A 296 -5.92 -0.43 17.03
CA LYS A 296 -6.75 -0.24 18.23
C LYS A 296 -5.96 0.14 19.49
N GLY A 297 -4.81 0.78 19.32
CA GLY A 297 -3.97 1.26 20.41
C GLY A 297 -3.18 0.17 21.11
N LEU A 298 -2.69 0.52 22.29
CA LEU A 298 -2.03 -0.39 23.22
C LEU A 298 -3.09 -1.17 23.99
N ASP A 299 -2.83 -2.43 24.30
CA ASP A 299 -3.68 -3.18 25.25
C ASP A 299 -3.39 -2.70 26.68
N ASP A 300 -4.34 -1.98 27.30
CA ASP A 300 -4.20 -1.41 28.64
C ASP A 300 -3.85 -2.42 29.73
N LYS A 301 -4.13 -3.70 29.51
CA LYS A 301 -3.88 -4.77 30.51
C LYS A 301 -2.52 -5.42 30.33
N LEU A 302 -1.96 -5.36 29.12
CA LEU A 302 -0.76 -6.13 28.76
C LEU A 302 0.42 -5.23 28.41
N ALA A 303 0.20 -4.10 27.76
CA ALA A 303 1.25 -3.28 27.18
C ALA A 303 2.10 -2.52 28.19
N ASP A 304 3.39 -2.41 27.93
CA ASP A 304 4.25 -1.39 28.53
C ASP A 304 4.39 -0.20 27.56
N PRO A 305 3.78 0.97 27.85
CA PRO A 305 3.85 2.11 26.97
C PRO A 305 5.25 2.72 26.81
N ARG A 306 6.24 2.31 27.64
CA ARG A 306 7.66 2.68 27.50
C ARG A 306 8.39 1.83 26.47
N SER A 307 7.76 0.76 26.00
CA SER A 307 8.38 -0.32 25.25
C SER A 307 7.70 -0.55 23.90
N VAL A 308 7.53 0.52 23.14
CA VAL A 308 7.10 0.46 21.75
C VAL A 308 8.34 0.51 20.85
N PHE A 309 8.56 -0.54 20.07
CA PHE A 309 9.73 -0.70 19.20
C PHE A 309 9.33 -0.73 17.74
N LEU A 310 10.04 0.01 16.90
CA LEU A 310 9.92 -0.05 15.47
C LEU A 310 11.17 -0.72 14.88
N PHE A 311 11.00 -1.90 14.34
CA PHE A 311 12.05 -2.66 13.66
C PHE A 311 12.15 -2.23 12.20
N THR A 312 13.35 -1.81 11.79
CA THR A 312 13.65 -1.52 10.40
C THR A 312 14.54 -2.63 9.86
N PRO A 313 14.13 -3.30 8.76
CA PRO A 313 14.94 -4.37 8.19
C PRO A 313 16.29 -3.83 7.72
N ALA A 314 17.30 -4.69 7.72
CA ALA A 314 18.59 -4.37 7.13
C ALA A 314 18.44 -4.10 5.63
N THR A 315 19.14 -3.10 5.12
CA THR A 315 19.17 -2.83 3.67
C THR A 315 20.03 -3.90 3.00
N ALA A 316 19.51 -4.54 1.96
CA ALA A 316 20.25 -5.53 1.18
C ALA A 316 21.44 -4.87 0.47
N GLY A 317 22.66 -5.29 0.80
CA GLY A 317 23.88 -4.89 0.09
C GLY A 317 24.10 -5.70 -1.19
N THR A 318 25.03 -5.24 -2.01
CA THR A 318 25.29 -5.75 -3.38
C THR A 318 25.84 -7.19 -3.43
N GLU A 319 26.29 -7.78 -2.31
CA GLU A 319 26.88 -9.12 -2.21
C GLU A 319 26.16 -10.08 -1.26
N GLY A 320 24.86 -9.82 -0.96
CA GLY A 320 24.10 -10.65 -0.02
C GLY A 320 24.47 -10.46 1.46
N LYS A 321 25.37 -9.51 1.78
CA LYS A 321 25.58 -9.03 3.14
C LYS A 321 24.77 -7.76 3.35
N PRO A 322 24.14 -7.56 4.52
CA PRO A 322 23.43 -6.32 4.80
C PRO A 322 24.44 -5.16 4.82
N ASP A 323 24.14 -4.12 4.03
CA ASP A 323 24.97 -2.90 3.96
C ASP A 323 24.87 -2.10 5.28
N GLN A 324 23.78 -2.27 6.00
CA GLN A 324 23.53 -1.68 7.31
C GLN A 324 22.86 -2.70 8.23
N LEU A 325 23.24 -2.68 9.49
CA LEU A 325 22.60 -3.50 10.52
C LEU A 325 21.12 -3.12 10.70
N PRO A 326 20.25 -4.07 11.08
CA PRO A 326 18.89 -3.76 11.47
C PRO A 326 18.87 -2.72 12.58
N VAL A 327 18.02 -1.72 12.44
CA VAL A 327 17.86 -0.66 13.43
C VAL A 327 16.52 -0.81 14.13
N VAL A 328 16.52 -0.69 15.45
CA VAL A 328 15.32 -0.70 16.26
C VAL A 328 15.15 0.66 16.95
N TYR A 329 14.10 1.36 16.63
CA TYR A 329 13.76 2.64 17.26
C TYR A 329 12.83 2.39 18.45
N GLN A 330 13.19 2.93 19.61
CA GLN A 330 12.38 2.85 20.83
C GLN A 330 11.59 4.13 21.05
N PHE A 331 10.30 3.99 21.33
CA PHE A 331 9.38 5.06 21.72
C PHE A 331 8.89 4.83 23.15
N ASP A 332 9.05 5.84 24.00
CA ASP A 332 8.50 5.89 25.36
C ASP A 332 7.24 6.76 25.38
N LEU A 333 6.08 6.13 25.18
CA LEU A 333 4.80 6.85 25.10
C LEU A 333 4.28 7.37 26.45
N THR A 334 5.00 7.16 27.57
CA THR A 334 4.70 7.82 28.85
C THR A 334 5.15 9.28 28.85
N ARG A 335 5.99 9.67 27.90
CA ARG A 335 6.56 11.02 27.81
C ARG A 335 5.88 11.78 26.68
N PRO A 336 5.26 12.95 26.98
CA PRO A 336 4.55 13.74 25.95
C PRO A 336 5.39 14.09 24.72
N GLU A 337 6.69 14.34 24.91
CA GLU A 337 7.60 14.65 23.81
C GLU A 337 7.77 13.45 22.87
N GLN A 338 7.84 12.24 23.41
CA GLN A 338 7.98 11.01 22.64
C GLN A 338 6.68 10.67 21.88
N VAL A 339 5.51 10.99 22.46
CA VAL A 339 4.23 10.90 21.76
C VAL A 339 4.20 11.84 20.55
N ALA A 340 4.69 13.08 20.70
CA ALA A 340 4.81 14.03 19.61
C ALA A 340 5.76 13.50 18.50
N LEU A 341 6.91 12.93 18.89
CA LEU A 341 7.85 12.33 17.94
C LEU A 341 7.24 11.10 17.23
N ALA A 342 6.50 10.26 17.94
CA ALA A 342 5.81 9.11 17.36
C ALA A 342 4.73 9.51 16.35
N ARG A 343 4.09 10.69 16.54
CA ARG A 343 3.15 11.26 15.57
C ARG A 343 3.84 11.75 14.30
N GLU A 344 5.06 12.20 14.40
CA GLU A 344 5.82 12.75 13.28
C GLU A 344 6.72 11.75 12.59
N PHE A 345 7.08 10.64 13.27
CA PHE A 345 7.95 9.59 12.71
C PHE A 345 7.20 8.79 11.67
N THR A 346 7.64 8.86 10.43
CA THR A 346 7.03 8.15 9.30
C THR A 346 7.50 6.69 9.26
N VAL A 347 6.56 5.76 9.16
CA VAL A 347 6.85 4.34 8.95
C VAL A 347 6.82 3.98 7.48
N HIS A 348 7.56 2.94 7.12
CA HIS A 348 7.73 2.48 5.74
C HIS A 348 7.32 1.01 5.59
N GLU A 349 7.12 0.59 4.35
CA GLU A 349 6.83 -0.81 4.02
C GLU A 349 7.92 -1.75 4.56
N GLY A 350 7.50 -2.91 5.06
CA GLY A 350 8.38 -3.95 5.58
C GLY A 350 8.86 -3.72 7.02
N GLN A 351 8.56 -2.57 7.63
CA GLN A 351 8.83 -2.35 9.05
C GLN A 351 7.84 -3.10 9.94
N ALA A 352 8.23 -3.33 11.19
CA ALA A 352 7.37 -3.95 12.18
C ALA A 352 7.36 -3.14 13.49
N ILE A 353 6.17 -2.89 14.02
CA ILE A 353 6.00 -2.33 15.37
C ILE A 353 5.79 -3.50 16.32
N TYR A 354 6.58 -3.54 17.36
CA TYR A 354 6.45 -4.48 18.46
C TYR A 354 6.20 -3.74 19.77
N ILE A 355 5.13 -4.13 20.46
CA ILE A 355 4.76 -3.58 21.75
C ILE A 355 5.03 -4.64 22.80
N SER A 356 5.96 -4.35 23.74
CA SER A 356 6.33 -5.29 24.77
C SER A 356 5.27 -5.40 25.88
N ASP A 357 5.17 -6.57 26.47
CA ASP A 357 4.32 -6.82 27.64
C ASP A 357 4.91 -6.09 28.86
N ALA A 358 4.04 -5.53 29.70
CA ALA A 358 4.45 -4.96 30.96
C ALA A 358 4.95 -6.07 31.93
N PRO A 359 5.99 -5.81 32.72
CA PRO A 359 6.54 -6.82 33.67
C PRO A 359 5.50 -7.42 34.60
N PHE A 360 4.49 -6.63 34.97
CA PHE A 360 3.41 -7.04 35.88
C PHE A 360 2.43 -8.06 35.27
N THR A 361 2.37 -8.18 33.96
CA THR A 361 1.46 -9.13 33.29
C THR A 361 1.77 -10.58 33.62
N GLN A 362 3.02 -10.91 33.91
CA GLN A 362 3.43 -12.25 34.42
C GLN A 362 2.74 -12.55 35.72
N VAL A 363 2.69 -11.61 36.65
CA VAL A 363 2.02 -11.76 37.96
C VAL A 363 0.51 -11.92 37.80
N GLN A 364 -0.11 -11.15 36.90
CA GLN A 364 -1.55 -11.28 36.59
C GLN A 364 -1.90 -12.62 35.96
N LYS A 365 -1.06 -13.16 35.08
CA LYS A 365 -1.26 -14.49 34.46
C LYS A 365 -1.19 -15.58 35.56
N VAL A 366 -0.25 -15.46 36.50
CA VAL A 366 -0.17 -16.39 37.65
C VAL A 366 -1.40 -16.26 38.54
N LEU A 367 -1.80 -15.05 38.90
CA LEU A 367 -2.97 -14.81 39.74
C LEU A 367 -4.27 -15.28 39.07
N SER A 368 -4.43 -15.08 37.78
CA SER A 368 -5.61 -15.57 37.05
C SER A 368 -5.67 -17.10 37.01
N ALA A 369 -4.53 -17.76 36.75
CA ALA A 369 -4.45 -19.21 36.81
C ALA A 369 -4.77 -19.74 38.21
N PHE A 370 -4.32 -19.04 39.28
CA PHE A 370 -4.61 -19.39 40.65
C PHE A 370 -6.09 -19.22 41.01
N ARG A 371 -6.73 -18.15 40.56
CA ARG A 371 -8.20 -17.94 40.72
C ARG A 371 -9.02 -19.04 40.06
N VAL A 372 -8.64 -19.50 38.88
CA VAL A 372 -9.33 -20.59 38.17
C VAL A 372 -9.22 -21.90 38.93
N THR A 373 -8.02 -22.22 39.49
CA THR A 373 -7.81 -23.43 40.29
C THR A 373 -8.55 -23.37 41.62
N MET A 374 -8.60 -22.22 42.29
CA MET A 374 -9.36 -22.05 43.54
C MET A 374 -10.88 -22.17 43.29
N SER A 375 -11.41 -21.58 42.24
CA SER A 375 -12.83 -21.68 41.91
C SER A 375 -13.27 -23.11 41.58
N ALA A 376 -12.41 -23.89 40.91
CA ALA A 376 -12.64 -25.31 40.66
C ALA A 376 -12.60 -26.14 41.93
N GLY A 377 -11.73 -25.81 42.89
CA GLY A 377 -11.67 -26.46 44.19
C GLY A 377 -12.92 -26.23 45.07
N PHE A 378 -13.45 -25.01 45.09
CA PHE A 378 -14.67 -24.69 45.84
C PHE A 378 -15.94 -25.30 45.21
N SER A 379 -15.99 -25.52 43.91
CA SER A 379 -17.11 -26.25 43.28
C SER A 379 -17.06 -27.75 43.55
N ALA A 380 -15.87 -28.34 43.65
CA ALA A 380 -15.72 -29.75 44.00
C ALA A 380 -16.12 -30.05 45.46
N THR A 381 -15.78 -29.16 46.42
CA THR A 381 -16.20 -29.32 47.83
C THR A 381 -17.71 -29.18 47.99
N ARG A 382 -18.38 -28.31 47.25
CA ARG A 382 -19.85 -28.21 47.29
C ARG A 382 -20.55 -29.44 46.69
N ALA A 383 -19.96 -30.09 45.69
CA ALA A 383 -20.50 -31.32 45.12
C ALA A 383 -20.40 -32.51 46.09
N ILE A 384 -19.37 -32.55 46.90
CA ILE A 384 -19.16 -33.60 47.92
C ILE A 384 -20.11 -33.42 49.11
N ASP A 385 -20.38 -32.17 49.53
CA ASP A 385 -21.33 -31.88 50.62
C ASP A 385 -22.80 -32.12 50.23
N SER A 386 -23.16 -32.04 48.95
CA SER A 386 -24.51 -32.32 48.48
C SER A 386 -24.84 -33.81 48.34
N ASP A 387 -23.83 -34.70 48.28
CA ASP A 387 -24.03 -36.16 48.16
C ASP A 387 -24.09 -36.85 49.53
N SER A 388 -23.68 -36.16 50.59
CA SER A 388 -23.73 -36.72 51.96
C SER A 388 -25.03 -36.44 52.69
N GLY A 389 -26.03 -35.75 52.08
CA GLY A 389 -27.27 -35.31 52.71
C GLY A 389 -28.54 -36.13 52.40
N SER A 390 -28.47 -37.20 51.58
CA SER A 390 -29.65 -37.93 51.15
C SER A 390 -29.66 -39.43 51.56
N SER A 391 -29.46 -39.72 52.84
CA SER A 391 -29.80 -41.06 53.35
C SER A 391 -30.37 -40.96 54.77
N SER A 392 -31.66 -40.73 54.87
CA SER A 392 -32.47 -41.32 55.94
C SER A 392 -33.94 -40.98 55.75
N THR A 393 -34.71 -42.07 55.88
CA THR A 393 -36.06 -42.25 56.35
C THR A 393 -37.19 -42.13 55.31
N GLY A 394 -37.56 -43.30 54.81
CA GLY A 394 -38.90 -43.66 54.40
C GLY A 394 -39.33 -44.93 55.12
N VAL A 395 -40.14 -44.80 56.18
CA VAL A 395 -40.89 -45.93 56.74
C VAL A 395 -42.32 -45.48 56.95
N ALA A 396 -43.22 -46.25 56.31
CA ALA A 396 -44.61 -46.65 56.64
C ALA A 396 -45.65 -45.56 56.92
N GLN A 397 -46.66 -45.45 56.17
CA GLN A 397 -48.01 -46.07 56.25
C GLN A 397 -48.82 -45.77 54.95
#